data_1edc95038c15bfb2f6f10ad416121a48
#
_entry.id   1edc95038c15bfb2f6f10ad416121a48
#
_cell.length_a   1.000
_cell.length_b   1.000
_cell.length_c   1.000
_cell.angle_alpha   90.00
_cell.angle_beta   90.00
_cell.angle_gamma   90.00
#
_symmetry.space_group_name_H-M   'P 1'
#
loop_
_entity.id
_entity.type
_entity.pdbx_description
1 polymer ?
#
loop_
_entity_poly.entity_id
_entity_poly.type
_entity_poly.pdbx_seq_one_letter_code
_entity_poly.pdbx_strand_id
1 'polypeptide(L)'
;SADDLRIENNERLNKELADSDFVMFLAYDVGGSRYLKGRQNQFEFISNNARLMEYTFRALKDTNKPFIFVSSQMANLSFSPYGALKVVGEHYARALGGIIVKLWNVYGIETDMEKSHVITDFIRKARDTGVIDMITDGTESRQFLHAEDCSRCLLTLAEQYNTIPRDKELHIASGEWHTILEVAEIISGLFPGTKIQPADCKDDVQKNSLINPDPYIREIWDPIIPLKTGIERVRKDMELEN
;
A
#
# COMPACT_ATOMS: atom_id res chain seq x y z
N SER A 1 -5.36 24.01 -1.61
CA SER A 1 -4.61 23.75 -2.85
C SER A 1 -5.54 23.12 -3.87
N ALA A 2 -5.39 23.44 -5.13
CA ALA A 2 -6.18 22.84 -6.22
C ALA A 2 -5.98 21.31 -6.31
N ASP A 3 -4.94 20.79 -5.70
CA ASP A 3 -4.59 19.35 -5.67
C ASP A 3 -5.24 18.60 -4.50
N ASP A 4 -6.01 19.29 -3.65
CA ASP A 4 -6.61 18.66 -2.47
C ASP A 4 -7.93 17.97 -2.82
N LEU A 5 -7.89 16.65 -2.92
CA LEU A 5 -9.07 15.81 -3.21
C LEU A 5 -10.16 15.82 -2.12
N ARG A 6 -9.89 16.47 -0.97
CA ARG A 6 -10.86 16.65 0.13
C ARG A 6 -11.75 17.88 -0.07
N ILE A 7 -11.58 18.60 -1.18
CA ILE A 7 -12.41 19.74 -1.56
C ILE A 7 -13.56 19.23 -2.42
N GLU A 8 -14.78 19.57 -2.00
CA GLU A 8 -16.00 19.28 -2.76
C GLU A 8 -15.98 20.07 -4.08
N ASN A 9 -16.41 19.40 -5.16
CA ASN A 9 -16.43 19.96 -6.52
C ASN A 9 -15.06 20.51 -6.99
N ASN A 10 -14.00 19.75 -6.74
CA ASN A 10 -12.66 20.10 -7.15
C ASN A 10 -12.57 20.20 -8.69
N GLU A 11 -12.45 21.43 -9.20
CA GLU A 11 -12.45 21.73 -10.64
C GLU A 11 -11.27 21.07 -11.36
N ARG A 12 -10.10 20.97 -10.71
CA ARG A 12 -8.93 20.30 -11.28
C ARG A 12 -9.18 18.80 -11.41
N LEU A 13 -9.70 18.15 -10.36
CA LEU A 13 -10.06 16.74 -10.42
C LEU A 13 -11.05 16.48 -11.55
N ASN A 14 -12.10 17.29 -11.65
CA ASN A 14 -13.12 17.13 -12.68
C ASN A 14 -12.53 17.29 -14.08
N LYS A 15 -11.63 18.25 -14.29
CA LYS A 15 -10.93 18.44 -15.56
C LYS A 15 -10.03 17.26 -15.90
N GLU A 16 -9.18 16.82 -14.99
CA GLU A 16 -8.27 15.68 -15.22
C GLU A 16 -9.05 14.39 -15.51
N LEU A 17 -10.17 14.16 -14.80
CA LEU A 17 -11.05 13.03 -15.09
C LEU A 17 -11.70 13.12 -16.47
N ALA A 18 -12.13 14.31 -16.90
CA ALA A 18 -12.70 14.50 -18.23
C ALA A 18 -11.70 14.18 -19.34
N ASP A 19 -10.45 14.58 -19.16
CA ASP A 19 -9.35 14.43 -20.12
C ASP A 19 -8.67 13.04 -20.08
N SER A 20 -9.01 12.18 -19.10
CA SER A 20 -8.44 10.84 -18.95
C SER A 20 -9.31 9.75 -19.56
N ASP A 21 -8.71 8.66 -20.04
CA ASP A 21 -9.42 7.46 -20.52
C ASP A 21 -9.63 6.41 -19.43
N PHE A 22 -8.80 6.45 -18.39
CA PHE A 22 -8.78 5.46 -17.31
C PHE A 22 -8.30 6.09 -16.00
N VAL A 23 -8.81 5.63 -14.87
CA VAL A 23 -8.45 6.15 -13.55
C VAL A 23 -7.91 5.07 -12.63
N MET A 24 -6.74 5.30 -12.06
CA MET A 24 -6.22 4.51 -10.94
C MET A 24 -6.39 5.30 -9.64
N PHE A 25 -7.39 4.96 -8.83
CA PHE A 25 -7.67 5.64 -7.57
C PHE A 25 -6.78 5.07 -6.46
N LEU A 26 -5.56 5.63 -6.35
CA LEU A 26 -4.56 5.27 -5.34
C LEU A 26 -4.53 6.24 -4.15
N ALA A 27 -5.04 7.46 -4.34
CA ALA A 27 -4.95 8.52 -3.33
C ALA A 27 -5.59 8.12 -2.00
N TYR A 28 -4.82 8.21 -0.92
CA TYR A 28 -5.26 7.94 0.44
C TYR A 28 -4.24 8.50 1.45
N ASP A 29 -4.71 8.95 2.61
CA ASP A 29 -3.81 9.25 3.71
C ASP A 29 -3.49 7.96 4.47
N VAL A 30 -2.29 7.42 4.22
CA VAL A 30 -1.83 6.15 4.77
C VAL A 30 -0.31 6.19 4.94
N GLY A 31 0.22 5.29 5.72
CA GLY A 31 1.66 5.10 5.94
C GLY A 31 1.93 3.75 6.62
N GLY A 32 3.18 3.51 6.98
CA GLY A 32 3.61 2.30 7.68
C GLY A 32 2.96 2.12 9.05
N SER A 33 3.24 0.99 9.70
CA SER A 33 2.62 0.60 10.98
C SER A 33 2.78 1.66 12.07
N ARG A 34 3.92 2.37 12.13
CA ARG A 34 4.16 3.47 13.07
C ARG A 34 3.17 4.62 12.86
N TYR A 35 2.99 5.05 11.62
CA TYR A 35 2.05 6.09 11.26
C TYR A 35 0.60 5.70 11.59
N LEU A 36 0.17 4.51 11.17
CA LEU A 36 -1.19 4.02 11.44
C LEU A 36 -1.46 3.88 12.94
N LYS A 37 -0.51 3.32 13.72
CA LYS A 37 -0.64 3.21 15.17
C LYS A 37 -0.89 4.57 15.85
N GLY A 38 -0.23 5.61 15.39
CA GLY A 38 -0.37 6.96 15.94
C GLY A 38 -1.55 7.75 15.41
N ARG A 39 -2.06 7.46 14.20
CA ARG A 39 -2.97 8.34 13.48
C ARG A 39 -4.35 7.76 13.16
N GLN A 40 -4.49 6.45 12.90
CA GLN A 40 -5.74 5.90 12.34
C GLN A 40 -6.98 6.08 13.23
N ASN A 41 -6.81 6.25 14.54
CA ASN A 41 -7.90 6.49 15.49
C ASN A 41 -8.22 7.99 15.70
N GLN A 42 -7.51 8.89 15.02
CA GLN A 42 -7.76 10.33 15.14
C GLN A 42 -8.89 10.75 14.21
N PHE A 43 -9.69 11.72 14.67
CA PHE A 43 -10.81 12.26 13.90
C PHE A 43 -10.37 12.80 12.54
N GLU A 44 -9.24 13.50 12.48
CA GLU A 44 -8.68 14.09 11.26
C GLU A 44 -8.35 13.03 10.22
N PHE A 45 -7.72 11.91 10.63
CA PHE A 45 -7.40 10.80 9.74
C PHE A 45 -8.67 10.21 9.11
N ILE A 46 -9.67 9.91 9.96
CA ILE A 46 -10.94 9.32 9.52
C ILE A 46 -11.69 10.29 8.61
N SER A 47 -11.85 11.55 9.04
CA SER A 47 -12.60 12.58 8.31
C SER A 47 -11.95 12.92 6.97
N ASN A 48 -10.62 13.05 6.92
CA ASN A 48 -9.89 13.38 5.69
C ASN A 48 -10.03 12.26 4.65
N ASN A 49 -9.84 11.01 5.06
CA ASN A 49 -9.99 9.87 4.15
C ASN A 49 -11.43 9.66 3.70
N ALA A 50 -12.42 9.86 4.58
CA ALA A 50 -13.83 9.77 4.21
C ALA A 50 -14.21 10.81 3.15
N ARG A 51 -13.80 12.09 3.33
CA ARG A 51 -14.05 13.17 2.34
C ARG A 51 -13.35 12.90 1.02
N LEU A 52 -12.09 12.51 1.06
CA LEU A 52 -11.31 12.16 -0.13
C LEU A 52 -12.02 11.07 -0.94
N MET A 53 -12.48 10.01 -0.30
CA MET A 53 -13.22 8.94 -0.96
C MET A 53 -14.54 9.44 -1.53
N GLU A 54 -15.37 10.10 -0.73
CA GLU A 54 -16.69 10.56 -1.15
C GLU A 54 -16.59 11.45 -2.39
N TYR A 55 -15.73 12.48 -2.35
CA TYR A 55 -15.65 13.44 -3.45
C TYR A 55 -15.03 12.84 -4.71
N THR A 56 -14.04 11.96 -4.57
CA THR A 56 -13.46 11.28 -5.73
C THR A 56 -14.46 10.30 -6.36
N PHE A 57 -15.19 9.51 -5.57
CA PHE A 57 -16.20 8.60 -6.12
C PHE A 57 -17.40 9.34 -6.74
N ARG A 58 -17.78 10.50 -6.19
CA ARG A 58 -18.80 11.37 -6.80
C ARG A 58 -18.35 11.84 -8.18
N ALA A 59 -17.13 12.34 -8.31
CA ALA A 59 -16.56 12.77 -9.57
C ALA A 59 -16.43 11.61 -10.58
N LEU A 60 -16.03 10.41 -10.14
CA LEU A 60 -16.02 9.21 -10.99
C LEU A 60 -17.41 8.81 -11.48
N LYS A 61 -18.44 8.91 -10.62
CA LYS A 61 -19.84 8.66 -11.01
C LYS A 61 -20.29 9.62 -12.11
N ASP A 62 -19.96 10.90 -11.99
CA ASP A 62 -20.42 11.94 -12.93
C ASP A 62 -19.71 11.81 -14.29
N THR A 63 -18.47 11.32 -14.31
CA THR A 63 -17.69 11.13 -15.55
C THR A 63 -17.84 9.75 -16.18
N ASN A 64 -18.33 8.76 -15.44
CA ASN A 64 -18.52 7.36 -15.87
C ASN A 64 -17.26 6.74 -16.50
N LYS A 65 -16.07 7.11 -15.99
CA LYS A 65 -14.79 6.58 -16.49
C LYS A 65 -14.51 5.19 -15.90
N PRO A 66 -13.87 4.28 -16.67
CA PRO A 66 -13.37 3.03 -16.12
C PRO A 66 -12.28 3.30 -15.08
N PHE A 67 -12.30 2.56 -13.98
CA PHE A 67 -11.32 2.79 -12.89
C PHE A 67 -11.00 1.55 -12.09
N ILE A 68 -9.82 1.60 -11.45
CA ILE A 68 -9.38 0.68 -10.41
C ILE A 68 -9.37 1.44 -9.08
N PHE A 69 -10.05 0.90 -8.07
CA PHE A 69 -9.93 1.36 -6.69
C PHE A 69 -8.92 0.51 -5.93
N VAL A 70 -7.93 1.18 -5.34
CA VAL A 70 -6.90 0.52 -4.54
C VAL A 70 -7.34 0.43 -3.08
N SER A 71 -7.78 -0.76 -2.70
CA SER A 71 -8.06 -1.18 -1.33
C SER A 71 -6.80 -1.77 -0.68
N SER A 72 -6.96 -2.44 0.44
CA SER A 72 -5.87 -3.03 1.23
C SER A 72 -6.28 -4.39 1.76
N GLN A 73 -5.32 -5.28 1.98
CA GLN A 73 -5.54 -6.49 2.75
C GLN A 73 -6.10 -6.20 4.16
N MET A 74 -5.83 -5.00 4.71
CA MET A 74 -6.39 -4.56 6.00
C MET A 74 -7.90 -4.31 5.96
N ALA A 75 -8.55 -4.25 4.80
CA ALA A 75 -10.00 -4.18 4.68
C ALA A 75 -10.71 -5.37 5.36
N ASN A 76 -10.01 -6.49 5.54
CA ASN A 76 -10.51 -7.65 6.28
C ASN A 76 -10.40 -7.50 7.82
N LEU A 77 -9.82 -6.41 8.31
CA LEU A 77 -9.58 -6.15 9.74
C LEU A 77 -10.59 -5.12 10.28
N SER A 78 -11.74 -5.60 10.75
CA SER A 78 -12.84 -4.74 11.22
C SER A 78 -12.51 -3.83 12.41
N PHE A 79 -11.45 -4.16 13.17
CA PHE A 79 -10.97 -3.34 14.30
C PHE A 79 -10.11 -2.15 13.86
N SER A 80 -9.68 -2.10 12.59
CA SER A 80 -8.86 -1.02 12.05
C SER A 80 -9.73 0.03 11.39
N PRO A 81 -9.74 1.31 11.84
CA PRO A 81 -10.43 2.40 11.14
C PRO A 81 -9.98 2.55 9.69
N TYR A 82 -8.68 2.38 9.43
CA TYR A 82 -8.14 2.35 8.06
C TYR A 82 -8.78 1.24 7.23
N GLY A 83 -8.82 0.00 7.78
CA GLY A 83 -9.44 -1.14 7.11
C GLY A 83 -10.93 -0.93 6.86
N ALA A 84 -11.67 -0.44 7.86
CA ALA A 84 -13.10 -0.15 7.74
C ALA A 84 -13.41 0.89 6.64
N LEU A 85 -12.60 1.95 6.55
CA LEU A 85 -12.73 2.95 5.49
C LEU A 85 -12.44 2.36 4.10
N LYS A 86 -11.45 1.46 3.98
CA LYS A 86 -11.19 0.74 2.71
C LYS A 86 -12.39 -0.12 2.29
N VAL A 87 -13.09 -0.79 3.24
CA VAL A 87 -14.34 -1.52 2.95
C VAL A 87 -15.43 -0.58 2.43
N VAL A 88 -15.58 0.61 3.02
CA VAL A 88 -16.53 1.61 2.49
C VAL A 88 -16.17 1.99 1.04
N GLY A 89 -14.89 2.21 0.75
CA GLY A 89 -14.42 2.47 -0.62
C GLY A 89 -14.70 1.31 -1.59
N GLU A 90 -14.56 0.06 -1.13
CA GLU A 90 -14.93 -1.12 -1.94
C GLU A 90 -16.42 -1.13 -2.29
N HIS A 91 -17.30 -0.72 -1.36
CA HIS A 91 -18.74 -0.61 -1.64
C HIS A 91 -19.03 0.48 -2.68
N TYR A 92 -18.39 1.64 -2.60
CA TYR A 92 -18.49 2.67 -3.64
C TYR A 92 -18.02 2.14 -5.00
N ALA A 93 -16.86 1.47 -5.03
CA ALA A 93 -16.30 0.94 -6.26
C ALA A 93 -17.21 -0.12 -6.91
N ARG A 94 -17.79 -1.03 -6.12
CA ARG A 94 -18.77 -2.03 -6.61
C ARG A 94 -20.02 -1.35 -7.18
N ALA A 95 -20.54 -0.33 -6.50
CA ALA A 95 -21.73 0.40 -6.94
C ALA A 95 -21.51 1.12 -8.28
N LEU A 96 -20.27 1.48 -8.60
CA LEU A 96 -19.89 2.16 -9.86
C LEU A 96 -19.27 1.20 -10.90
N GLY A 97 -19.19 -0.11 -10.62
CA GLY A 97 -18.66 -1.10 -11.56
C GLY A 97 -17.13 -1.06 -11.74
N GLY A 98 -16.39 -0.41 -10.82
CA GLY A 98 -14.93 -0.38 -10.85
C GLY A 98 -14.29 -1.71 -10.47
N ILE A 99 -13.02 -1.91 -10.85
CA ILE A 99 -12.19 -3.00 -10.34
C ILE A 99 -11.69 -2.65 -8.94
N ILE A 100 -11.72 -3.62 -8.03
CA ILE A 100 -11.17 -3.49 -6.68
C ILE A 100 -9.93 -4.35 -6.58
N VAL A 101 -8.81 -3.75 -6.16
CA VAL A 101 -7.59 -4.47 -5.86
C VAL A 101 -7.22 -4.30 -4.39
N LYS A 102 -6.79 -5.35 -3.72
CA LYS A 102 -6.29 -5.33 -2.34
C LYS A 102 -4.77 -5.40 -2.37
N LEU A 103 -4.12 -4.27 -2.11
CA LEU A 103 -2.66 -4.26 -1.98
C LEU A 103 -2.25 -4.87 -0.64
N TRP A 104 -1.14 -5.60 -0.71
CA TRP A 104 -0.41 -6.09 0.45
C TRP A 104 0.75 -5.14 0.77
N ASN A 105 1.83 -5.60 1.36
CA ASN A 105 2.92 -4.71 1.74
C ASN A 105 3.78 -4.33 0.53
N VAL A 106 3.32 -3.33 -0.23
CA VAL A 106 4.09 -2.77 -1.34
C VAL A 106 5.23 -1.92 -0.79
N TYR A 107 6.43 -2.08 -1.34
CA TYR A 107 7.62 -1.32 -0.98
C TYR A 107 8.36 -0.78 -2.20
N GLY A 108 9.04 0.34 -2.01
CA GLY A 108 9.81 1.05 -3.01
C GLY A 108 10.50 2.25 -2.37
N ILE A 109 10.89 3.25 -3.15
CA ILE A 109 11.38 4.51 -2.61
C ILE A 109 10.24 5.29 -1.98
N GLU A 110 10.46 5.81 -0.78
CA GLU A 110 9.53 6.66 -0.06
C GLU A 110 10.23 7.95 0.36
N THR A 111 9.64 9.08 -0.01
CA THR A 111 10.18 10.41 0.29
C THR A 111 9.65 10.98 1.62
N ASP A 112 8.44 10.58 2.04
CA ASP A 112 7.86 10.99 3.32
C ASP A 112 8.28 9.99 4.43
N MET A 113 9.33 10.36 5.16
CA MET A 113 9.89 9.50 6.21
C MET A 113 8.95 9.32 7.43
N GLU A 114 8.02 10.22 7.67
CA GLU A 114 7.01 10.06 8.73
C GLU A 114 6.05 8.90 8.39
N LYS A 115 5.78 8.69 7.10
CA LYS A 115 4.89 7.66 6.57
C LYS A 115 5.61 6.39 6.11
N SER A 116 6.95 6.36 6.20
CA SER A 116 7.75 5.26 5.64
C SER A 116 7.37 3.90 6.19
N HIS A 117 7.44 2.90 5.31
CA HIS A 117 7.25 1.50 5.64
C HIS A 117 8.57 0.86 6.07
N VAL A 118 8.49 -0.36 6.57
CA VAL A 118 9.58 -1.06 7.25
C VAL A 118 10.86 -1.17 6.43
N ILE A 119 10.79 -1.45 5.12
CA ILE A 119 11.98 -1.64 4.29
C ILE A 119 12.76 -0.33 4.15
N THR A 120 12.08 0.78 3.78
CA THR A 120 12.70 2.10 3.69
C THR A 120 13.24 2.58 5.05
N ASP A 121 12.46 2.39 6.14
CA ASP A 121 12.90 2.75 7.49
C ASP A 121 14.16 1.97 7.93
N PHE A 122 14.22 0.66 7.65
CA PHE A 122 15.37 -0.16 8.02
C PHE A 122 16.62 0.14 7.19
N ILE A 123 16.46 0.40 5.87
CA ILE A 123 17.59 0.83 5.02
C ILE A 123 18.17 2.14 5.55
N ARG A 124 17.31 3.13 5.86
CA ARG A 124 17.75 4.41 6.42
C ARG A 124 18.46 4.23 7.75
N LYS A 125 17.90 3.45 8.70
CA LYS A 125 18.50 3.18 9.99
C LYS A 125 19.85 2.48 9.88
N ALA A 126 19.95 1.47 9.02
CA ALA A 126 21.20 0.76 8.78
C ALA A 126 22.29 1.70 8.23
N ARG A 127 21.92 2.55 7.26
CA ARG A 127 22.83 3.52 6.64
C ARG A 127 23.28 4.63 7.60
N ASP A 128 22.31 5.24 8.31
CA ASP A 128 22.55 6.51 9.03
C ASP A 128 23.08 6.26 10.45
N THR A 129 22.69 5.15 11.10
CA THR A 129 23.03 4.88 12.51
C THR A 129 23.78 3.58 12.72
N GLY A 130 23.80 2.67 11.75
CA GLY A 130 24.32 1.32 11.91
C GLY A 130 23.50 0.46 12.89
N VAL A 131 22.26 0.86 13.20
CA VAL A 131 21.37 0.13 14.09
C VAL A 131 19.97 0.08 13.53
N ILE A 132 19.42 -1.11 13.32
CA ILE A 132 18.02 -1.34 13.00
C ILE A 132 17.27 -1.60 14.31
N ASP A 133 16.75 -0.53 14.93
CA ASP A 133 15.86 -0.62 16.09
C ASP A 133 14.44 -0.92 15.60
N MET A 134 13.93 -2.09 15.97
CA MET A 134 12.61 -2.57 15.53
C MET A 134 11.54 -2.13 16.52
N ILE A 135 10.30 -1.96 16.04
CA ILE A 135 9.15 -1.60 16.89
C ILE A 135 8.44 -2.82 17.47
N THR A 136 8.81 -4.03 17.02
CA THR A 136 8.27 -5.31 17.46
C THR A 136 9.43 -6.30 17.62
N ASP A 137 9.13 -7.53 18.07
CA ASP A 137 10.11 -8.61 18.10
C ASP A 137 10.44 -9.18 16.71
N GLY A 138 9.72 -8.76 15.69
CA GLY A 138 9.94 -9.12 14.30
C GLY A 138 9.44 -10.49 13.89
N THR A 139 8.69 -11.18 14.73
CA THR A 139 8.18 -12.54 14.42
C THR A 139 6.94 -12.52 13.52
N GLU A 140 6.28 -11.37 13.36
CA GLU A 140 5.17 -11.20 12.43
C GLU A 140 5.63 -11.32 10.97
N SER A 141 4.83 -12.01 10.15
CA SER A 141 5.12 -12.23 8.74
C SER A 141 4.26 -11.35 7.83
N ARG A 142 4.84 -10.93 6.71
CA ARG A 142 4.18 -10.14 5.66
C ARG A 142 4.57 -10.65 4.28
N GLN A 143 3.75 -10.36 3.29
CA GLN A 143 4.08 -10.55 1.88
C GLN A 143 4.52 -9.20 1.31
N PHE A 144 5.79 -9.07 0.98
CA PHE A 144 6.37 -7.85 0.46
C PHE A 144 6.42 -7.89 -1.06
N LEU A 145 5.87 -6.86 -1.71
CA LEU A 145 5.83 -6.72 -3.17
C LEU A 145 6.56 -5.46 -3.61
N HIS A 146 7.48 -5.58 -4.57
CA HIS A 146 8.16 -4.42 -5.12
C HIS A 146 7.21 -3.51 -5.90
N ALA A 147 7.37 -2.20 -5.77
CA ALA A 147 6.48 -1.20 -6.39
C ALA A 147 6.40 -1.31 -7.92
N GLU A 148 7.50 -1.70 -8.59
CA GLU A 148 7.52 -1.96 -10.03
C GLU A 148 6.60 -3.13 -10.40
N ASP A 149 6.61 -4.22 -9.63
CA ASP A 149 5.73 -5.37 -9.83
C ASP A 149 4.26 -4.97 -9.60
N CYS A 150 3.99 -4.17 -8.55
CA CYS A 150 2.67 -3.63 -8.29
C CYS A 150 2.17 -2.77 -9.47
N SER A 151 3.00 -1.88 -9.97
CA SER A 151 2.67 -1.01 -11.11
C SER A 151 2.39 -1.80 -12.38
N ARG A 152 3.19 -2.83 -12.68
CA ARG A 152 2.94 -3.74 -13.80
C ARG A 152 1.59 -4.45 -13.66
N CYS A 153 1.27 -4.93 -12.46
CA CYS A 153 -0.02 -5.57 -12.21
C CYS A 153 -1.19 -4.59 -12.49
N LEU A 154 -1.11 -3.38 -11.95
CA LEU A 154 -2.16 -2.37 -12.15
C LEU A 154 -2.34 -2.02 -13.64
N LEU A 155 -1.25 -1.91 -14.40
CA LEU A 155 -1.30 -1.67 -15.85
C LEU A 155 -1.94 -2.86 -16.58
N THR A 156 -1.55 -4.10 -16.27
CA THR A 156 -2.16 -5.30 -16.85
C THR A 156 -3.67 -5.35 -16.58
N LEU A 157 -4.10 -5.01 -15.37
CA LEU A 157 -5.52 -4.97 -15.03
C LEU A 157 -6.27 -3.84 -15.76
N ALA A 158 -5.63 -2.70 -16.00
CA ALA A 158 -6.20 -1.61 -16.77
C ALA A 158 -6.38 -2.00 -18.25
N GLU A 159 -5.37 -2.62 -18.85
CA GLU A 159 -5.41 -3.13 -20.23
C GLU A 159 -6.50 -4.19 -20.42
N GLN A 160 -6.71 -5.04 -19.43
CA GLN A 160 -7.69 -6.12 -19.44
C GLN A 160 -9.01 -5.75 -18.75
N TYR A 161 -9.27 -4.47 -18.50
CA TYR A 161 -10.37 -3.98 -17.68
C TYR A 161 -11.73 -4.64 -17.97
N ASN A 162 -12.05 -4.80 -19.24
CA ASN A 162 -13.35 -5.34 -19.68
C ASN A 162 -13.50 -6.85 -19.47
N THR A 163 -12.41 -7.58 -19.31
CA THR A 163 -12.39 -9.03 -19.12
C THR A 163 -12.27 -9.45 -17.66
N ILE A 164 -11.86 -8.54 -16.78
CA ILE A 164 -11.70 -8.82 -15.34
C ILE A 164 -13.07 -8.99 -14.68
N PRO A 165 -13.35 -10.15 -14.04
CA PRO A 165 -14.58 -10.36 -13.28
C PRO A 165 -14.69 -9.40 -12.09
N ARG A 166 -15.90 -8.91 -11.82
CA ARG A 166 -16.17 -7.96 -10.71
C ARG A 166 -16.53 -8.66 -9.39
N ASP A 167 -16.73 -9.96 -9.42
CA ASP A 167 -17.05 -10.83 -8.27
C ASP A 167 -15.83 -11.51 -7.65
N LYS A 168 -14.65 -11.33 -8.24
CA LYS A 168 -13.38 -11.86 -7.72
C LYS A 168 -12.64 -10.87 -6.85
N GLU A 169 -11.98 -11.36 -5.82
CA GLU A 169 -11.02 -10.57 -5.04
C GLU A 169 -9.65 -10.58 -5.75
N LEU A 170 -9.11 -9.40 -6.01
CA LEU A 170 -7.82 -9.25 -6.67
C LEU A 170 -6.77 -8.84 -5.63
N HIS A 171 -6.05 -9.81 -5.08
CA HIS A 171 -5.00 -9.60 -4.10
C HIS A 171 -3.64 -9.44 -4.78
N ILE A 172 -3.12 -8.21 -4.83
CA ILE A 172 -1.79 -7.94 -5.40
C ILE A 172 -0.75 -8.13 -4.30
N ALA A 173 -0.10 -9.28 -4.32
CA ALA A 173 0.85 -9.75 -3.30
C ALA A 173 2.00 -10.55 -3.94
N SER A 174 3.12 -10.70 -3.22
CA SER A 174 4.26 -11.49 -3.70
C SER A 174 3.99 -13.01 -3.70
N GLY A 175 3.12 -13.48 -2.83
CA GLY A 175 2.90 -14.93 -2.60
C GLY A 175 3.90 -15.55 -1.62
N GLU A 176 4.93 -14.80 -1.20
CA GLU A 176 5.97 -15.27 -0.29
C GLU A 176 5.84 -14.55 1.06
N TRP A 177 5.86 -15.33 2.15
CA TRP A 177 5.81 -14.81 3.51
C TRP A 177 7.21 -14.63 4.05
N HIS A 178 7.52 -13.43 4.57
CA HIS A 178 8.76 -13.11 5.24
C HIS A 178 8.47 -12.44 6.58
N THR A 179 9.22 -12.83 7.61
CA THR A 179 9.16 -12.14 8.90
C THR A 179 9.82 -10.77 8.81
N ILE A 180 9.44 -9.87 9.70
CA ILE A 180 10.10 -8.55 9.79
C ILE A 180 11.58 -8.72 10.19
N LEU A 181 11.89 -9.75 10.99
CA LEU A 181 13.27 -10.07 11.35
C LEU A 181 14.10 -10.51 10.14
N GLU A 182 13.57 -11.40 9.26
CA GLU A 182 14.21 -11.77 7.98
C GLU A 182 14.50 -10.55 7.11
N VAL A 183 13.57 -9.58 7.03
CA VAL A 183 13.79 -8.33 6.31
C VAL A 183 14.95 -7.53 6.92
N ALA A 184 15.01 -7.44 8.26
CA ALA A 184 16.10 -6.76 8.96
C ALA A 184 17.45 -7.46 8.70
N GLU A 185 17.48 -8.80 8.66
CA GLU A 185 18.69 -9.60 8.37
C GLU A 185 19.19 -9.38 6.93
N ILE A 186 18.27 -9.38 5.94
CA ILE A 186 18.60 -9.08 4.54
C ILE A 186 19.23 -7.68 4.45
N ILE A 187 18.63 -6.67 5.07
CA ILE A 187 19.13 -5.28 5.04
C ILE A 187 20.45 -5.15 5.78
N SER A 188 20.58 -5.75 6.98
CA SER A 188 21.83 -5.76 7.74
C SER A 188 23.00 -6.35 6.93
N GLY A 189 22.73 -7.38 6.13
CA GLY A 189 23.73 -7.96 5.21
C GLY A 189 24.24 -7.01 4.14
N LEU A 190 23.47 -5.95 3.80
CA LEU A 190 23.88 -4.92 2.83
C LEU A 190 24.68 -3.77 3.45
N PHE A 191 24.72 -3.66 4.78
CA PHE A 191 25.41 -2.62 5.54
C PHE A 191 26.31 -3.25 6.61
N PRO A 192 27.56 -3.60 6.30
CA PRO A 192 28.44 -4.32 7.23
C PRO A 192 28.58 -3.61 8.59
N GLY A 193 28.43 -4.38 9.67
CA GLY A 193 28.50 -3.86 11.05
C GLY A 193 27.18 -3.37 11.62
N THR A 194 26.10 -3.39 10.84
CA THR A 194 24.75 -3.04 11.34
C THR A 194 24.28 -4.03 12.40
N LYS A 195 23.77 -3.49 13.51
CA LYS A 195 23.16 -4.27 14.61
C LYS A 195 21.65 -4.28 14.46
N ILE A 196 21.02 -5.44 14.68
CA ILE A 196 19.57 -5.58 14.74
C ILE A 196 19.15 -5.58 16.21
N GLN A 197 18.19 -4.72 16.58
CA GLN A 197 17.64 -4.60 17.93
C GLN A 197 16.13 -4.80 17.91
N PRO A 198 15.62 -6.04 18.06
CA PRO A 198 14.19 -6.31 18.22
C PRO A 198 13.66 -5.70 19.52
N ALA A 199 12.39 -5.29 19.53
CA ALA A 199 11.69 -4.89 20.76
C ALA A 199 11.00 -6.09 21.41
N ASP A 200 10.64 -5.96 22.69
CA ASP A 200 9.95 -7.00 23.46
C ASP A 200 8.41 -6.96 23.28
N CYS A 201 7.91 -6.51 22.13
CA CYS A 201 6.47 -6.41 21.88
C CYS A 201 6.06 -7.02 20.56
N LYS A 202 4.81 -7.45 20.49
CA LYS A 202 4.19 -8.01 19.29
C LYS A 202 3.51 -6.93 18.43
N ASP A 203 3.27 -7.24 17.18
CA ASP A 203 2.47 -6.39 16.30
C ASP A 203 1.02 -6.27 16.80
N ASP A 204 0.57 -5.04 17.01
CA ASP A 204 -0.78 -4.68 17.44
C ASP A 204 -1.63 -4.03 16.32
N VAL A 205 -1.03 -3.74 15.16
CA VAL A 205 -1.69 -3.11 14.01
C VAL A 205 -2.46 -4.16 13.20
N GLN A 206 -1.85 -5.28 12.87
CA GLN A 206 -2.49 -6.40 12.16
C GLN A 206 -2.79 -7.60 13.08
N LYS A 207 -2.31 -7.58 14.33
CA LYS A 207 -2.57 -8.61 15.37
C LYS A 207 -2.30 -10.04 14.89
N ASN A 208 -1.22 -10.24 14.11
CA ASN A 208 -0.85 -11.53 13.51
C ASN A 208 -1.97 -12.21 12.70
N SER A 209 -2.90 -11.43 12.13
CA SER A 209 -3.96 -11.95 11.27
C SER A 209 -3.35 -12.37 9.93
N LEU A 210 -2.99 -13.64 9.82
CA LEU A 210 -2.57 -14.23 8.56
C LEU A 210 -3.82 -14.60 7.74
N ILE A 211 -4.15 -13.76 6.77
CA ILE A 211 -5.16 -14.05 5.76
C ILE A 211 -4.39 -14.38 4.49
N ASN A 212 -4.64 -15.55 3.91
CA ASN A 212 -4.04 -15.87 2.63
C ASN A 212 -4.68 -15.03 1.51
N PRO A 213 -3.89 -14.45 0.61
CA PRO A 213 -4.44 -13.76 -0.56
C PRO A 213 -5.21 -14.75 -1.44
N ASP A 214 -6.30 -14.28 -2.06
CA ASP A 214 -6.98 -15.04 -3.10
C ASP A 214 -6.01 -15.26 -4.26
N PRO A 215 -5.83 -16.51 -4.73
CA PRO A 215 -4.83 -16.83 -5.76
C PRO A 215 -5.26 -16.41 -7.17
N TYR A 216 -6.51 -15.97 -7.40
CA TYR A 216 -7.05 -15.67 -8.72
C TYR A 216 -6.17 -14.70 -9.53
N ILE A 217 -5.52 -13.73 -8.87
CA ILE A 217 -4.62 -12.78 -9.55
C ILE A 217 -3.51 -13.48 -10.34
N ARG A 218 -3.11 -14.71 -9.95
CA ARG A 218 -2.07 -15.50 -10.61
C ARG A 218 -2.48 -16.03 -11.98
N GLU A 219 -3.75 -16.03 -12.30
CA GLU A 219 -4.25 -16.34 -13.65
C GLU A 219 -3.99 -15.20 -14.64
N ILE A 220 -3.72 -13.98 -14.12
CA ILE A 220 -3.58 -12.74 -14.89
C ILE A 220 -2.15 -12.23 -14.88
N TRP A 221 -1.49 -12.32 -13.72
CA TRP A 221 -0.20 -11.70 -13.46
C TRP A 221 0.59 -12.41 -12.36
N ASP A 222 1.91 -12.39 -12.48
CA ASP A 222 2.87 -12.85 -11.47
C ASP A 222 3.96 -11.82 -11.18
N PRO A 223 4.41 -11.68 -9.91
CA PRO A 223 5.58 -10.88 -9.58
C PRO A 223 6.85 -11.56 -10.08
N ILE A 224 7.84 -10.75 -10.45
CA ILE A 224 9.13 -11.23 -10.96
C ILE A 224 10.34 -10.73 -10.14
N ILE A 225 10.13 -9.83 -9.19
CA ILE A 225 11.21 -9.24 -8.39
C ILE A 225 11.25 -9.90 -7.01
N PRO A 226 12.23 -10.81 -6.75
CA PRO A 226 12.41 -11.40 -5.44
C PRO A 226 12.70 -10.35 -4.37
N LEU A 227 12.30 -10.59 -3.12
CA LEU A 227 12.42 -9.62 -2.02
C LEU A 227 13.84 -9.07 -1.87
N LYS A 228 14.85 -9.94 -1.83
CA LYS A 228 16.26 -9.52 -1.69
C LYS A 228 16.69 -8.58 -2.82
N THR A 229 16.38 -8.95 -4.07
CA THR A 229 16.71 -8.12 -5.24
C THR A 229 16.01 -6.77 -5.19
N GLY A 230 14.74 -6.74 -4.78
CA GLY A 230 13.99 -5.49 -4.64
C GLY A 230 14.55 -4.59 -3.55
N ILE A 231 14.94 -5.15 -2.39
CA ILE A 231 15.61 -4.39 -1.31
C ILE A 231 16.94 -3.80 -1.81
N GLU A 232 17.75 -4.56 -2.55
CA GLU A 232 19.02 -4.07 -3.13
C GLU A 232 18.78 -2.91 -4.10
N ARG A 233 17.72 -2.96 -4.93
CA ARG A 233 17.32 -1.87 -5.83
C ARG A 233 16.92 -0.62 -5.03
N VAL A 234 16.01 -0.75 -4.06
CA VAL A 234 15.58 0.39 -3.22
C VAL A 234 16.77 1.04 -2.51
N ARG A 235 17.69 0.23 -1.93
CA ARG A 235 18.92 0.77 -1.32
C ARG A 235 19.73 1.61 -2.31
N LYS A 236 19.96 1.07 -3.52
CA LYS A 236 20.74 1.77 -4.56
C LYS A 236 20.07 3.08 -4.98
N ASP A 237 18.77 3.06 -5.17
CA ASP A 237 18.01 4.23 -5.60
C ASP A 237 17.99 5.31 -4.51
N MET A 238 17.89 4.94 -3.22
CA MET A 238 18.01 5.87 -2.09
C MET A 238 19.41 6.46 -1.93
N GLU A 239 20.47 5.85 -2.51
CA GLU A 239 21.82 6.42 -2.54
C GLU A 239 21.98 7.46 -3.67
N LEU A 240 21.19 7.38 -4.74
CA LEU A 240 21.23 8.31 -5.86
C LEU A 240 20.43 9.60 -5.63
N GLU A 241 19.50 9.60 -4.67
CA GLU A 241 18.68 10.76 -4.31
C GLU A 241 19.37 11.71 -3.28
N ASN A 242 20.55 11.35 -2.74
CA ASN A 242 21.37 12.12 -1.82
C ASN A 242 22.59 12.71 -2.53
#